data_de8b9185401e93b1784f71695f1a025d
#
_entry.id   de8b9185401e93b1784f71695f1a025d
#
_cell.length_a   1.000
_cell.length_b   1.000
_cell.length_c   1.000
_cell.angle_alpha   90.00
_cell.angle_beta   90.00
_cell.angle_gamma   90.00
#
_symmetry.space_group_name_H-M   'P 1'
#
loop_
_entity.id
_entity.type
_entity.pdbx_description
1 polymer ?
#
loop_
_entity_poly.entity_id
_entity_poly.type
_entity_poly.pdbx_seq_one_letter_code
_entity_poly.pdbx_strand_id
1 'polypeptide(L)'
;HLGVERQLSPITLLNYQRQLDALIALADEAGLKSWSQCDAAQVRSFAVRSRRAGLGPASLALRLSALRSFFDWLVGQGELSANPAKGIAAPKIPRHLPKNIDVDDVNRLLDIDLNDPLAVRDRAMLEGMYGAGLRLSELVNLDIKHLDLESGEVWVMGKGSKERRLPIGRNAVMWIEHWLDLRGLFGTEDDALFLSKLGKRISARNV
;
A
#
# COMPACT_ATOMS: atom_id res chain seq x y z
N HIS A 1 -20.63 6.39 -1.91
CA HIS A 1 -20.58 5.18 -2.78
C HIS A 1 -19.33 4.36 -2.57
N LEU A 2 -18.11 4.87 -2.91
CA LEU A 2 -16.87 4.07 -2.86
C LEU A 2 -16.52 3.54 -1.46
N GLY A 3 -16.73 4.35 -0.43
CA GLY A 3 -16.45 3.97 0.96
C GLY A 3 -17.53 3.11 1.60
N VAL A 4 -18.80 3.45 1.38
CA VAL A 4 -19.95 2.81 2.05
C VAL A 4 -20.43 1.58 1.28
N GLU A 5 -20.75 1.73 0.00
CA GLU A 5 -21.32 0.64 -0.79
C GLU A 5 -20.29 -0.36 -1.33
N ARG A 6 -19.11 0.14 -1.76
CA ARG A 6 -18.04 -0.71 -2.30
C ARG A 6 -16.99 -1.12 -1.26
N GLN A 7 -17.06 -0.58 -0.05
CA GLN A 7 -16.17 -0.89 1.09
C GLN A 7 -14.68 -0.89 0.68
N LEU A 8 -14.27 0.10 -0.13
CA LEU A 8 -12.87 0.21 -0.54
C LEU A 8 -12.00 0.63 0.65
N SER A 9 -10.76 0.17 0.66
CA SER A 9 -9.82 0.52 1.72
C SER A 9 -9.58 2.04 1.80
N PRO A 10 -9.29 2.60 3.01
CA PRO A 10 -9.02 4.03 3.17
C PRO A 10 -7.94 4.56 2.23
N ILE A 11 -6.88 3.77 1.98
CA ILE A 11 -5.81 4.12 1.05
C ILE A 11 -6.34 4.23 -0.39
N THR A 12 -7.23 3.31 -0.79
CA THR A 12 -7.83 3.36 -2.13
C THR A 12 -8.72 4.59 -2.28
N LEU A 13 -9.51 4.93 -1.24
CA LEU A 13 -10.35 6.12 -1.23
C LEU A 13 -9.50 7.38 -1.36
N LEU A 14 -8.44 7.52 -0.56
CA LEU A 14 -7.53 8.65 -0.61
C LEU A 14 -6.85 8.78 -2.00
N ASN A 15 -6.42 7.66 -2.58
CA ASN A 15 -5.82 7.65 -3.90
C ASN A 15 -6.83 8.07 -4.98
N TYR A 16 -8.06 7.59 -4.91
CA TYR A 16 -9.11 7.99 -5.86
C TYR A 16 -9.47 9.47 -5.70
N GLN A 17 -9.60 9.96 -4.48
CA GLN A 17 -9.85 11.37 -4.21
C GLN A 17 -8.79 12.25 -4.86
N ARG A 18 -7.50 11.98 -4.61
CA ARG A 18 -6.38 12.72 -5.23
C ARG A 18 -6.43 12.71 -6.77
N GLN A 19 -6.84 11.59 -7.38
CA GLN A 19 -6.97 11.53 -8.83
C GLN A 19 -8.18 12.34 -9.33
N LEU A 20 -9.30 12.32 -8.61
CA LEU A 20 -10.48 13.10 -8.95
C LEU A 20 -10.24 14.60 -8.77
N ASP A 21 -9.56 15.04 -7.70
CA ASP A 21 -9.18 16.44 -7.48
C ASP A 21 -8.34 16.98 -8.66
N ALA A 22 -7.37 16.19 -9.12
CA ALA A 22 -6.55 16.55 -10.28
C ALA A 22 -7.37 16.57 -11.60
N LEU A 23 -8.41 15.75 -11.71
CA LEU A 23 -9.29 15.74 -12.88
C LEU A 23 -10.26 16.93 -12.85
N ILE A 24 -10.72 17.36 -11.68
CA ILE A 24 -11.52 18.57 -11.51
C ILE A 24 -10.74 19.78 -12.03
N ALA A 25 -9.48 19.93 -11.61
CA ALA A 25 -8.63 21.01 -12.12
C ALA A 25 -8.49 21.00 -13.65
N LEU A 26 -8.31 19.81 -14.26
CA LEU A 26 -8.24 19.67 -15.72
C LEU A 26 -9.56 19.99 -16.42
N ALA A 27 -10.70 19.67 -15.78
CA ALA A 27 -12.04 19.98 -16.28
C ALA A 27 -12.31 21.49 -16.24
N ASP A 28 -11.96 22.15 -15.14
CA ASP A 28 -12.08 23.60 -14.98
C ASP A 28 -11.25 24.35 -16.02
N GLU A 29 -9.98 23.96 -16.23
CA GLU A 29 -9.11 24.50 -17.27
C GLU A 29 -9.64 24.26 -18.70
N ALA A 30 -10.41 23.19 -18.91
CA ALA A 30 -11.07 22.90 -20.18
C ALA A 30 -12.41 23.62 -20.34
N GLY A 31 -12.86 24.37 -19.33
CA GLY A 31 -14.15 25.08 -19.33
C GLY A 31 -15.36 24.15 -19.24
N LEU A 32 -15.18 22.92 -18.71
CA LEU A 32 -16.24 21.94 -18.54
C LEU A 32 -17.15 22.35 -17.39
N LYS A 33 -18.40 22.74 -17.68
CA LYS A 33 -19.36 23.21 -16.68
C LYS A 33 -20.06 22.08 -15.90
N SER A 34 -20.13 20.90 -16.49
CA SER A 34 -20.75 19.72 -15.88
C SER A 34 -20.12 18.43 -16.40
N TRP A 35 -19.98 17.45 -15.52
CA TRP A 35 -19.51 16.11 -15.89
C TRP A 35 -20.47 15.39 -16.84
N SER A 36 -21.74 15.76 -16.88
CA SER A 36 -22.73 15.25 -17.85
C SER A 36 -22.41 15.64 -19.31
N GLN A 37 -21.58 16.67 -19.51
CA GLN A 37 -21.11 17.11 -20.82
C GLN A 37 -19.78 16.49 -21.22
N CYS A 38 -19.16 15.70 -20.33
CA CYS A 38 -17.86 15.08 -20.60
C CYS A 38 -18.02 13.88 -21.54
N ASP A 39 -17.39 13.96 -22.69
CA ASP A 39 -17.36 12.90 -23.70
C ASP A 39 -16.02 12.15 -23.72
N ALA A 40 -15.92 11.12 -24.57
CA ALA A 40 -14.70 10.33 -24.72
C ALA A 40 -13.51 11.14 -25.27
N ALA A 41 -13.75 12.23 -26.02
CA ALA A 41 -12.70 13.10 -26.54
C ALA A 41 -12.07 13.92 -25.40
N GLN A 42 -12.90 14.44 -24.50
CA GLN A 42 -12.44 15.15 -23.31
C GLN A 42 -11.69 14.24 -22.36
N VAL A 43 -12.15 12.99 -22.12
CA VAL A 43 -11.41 12.01 -21.32
C VAL A 43 -10.04 11.73 -21.93
N ARG A 44 -9.93 11.56 -23.27
CA ARG A 44 -8.64 11.43 -23.94
C ARG A 44 -7.75 12.65 -23.76
N SER A 45 -8.33 13.84 -23.87
CA SER A 45 -7.61 15.10 -23.63
C SER A 45 -7.02 15.16 -22.21
N PHE A 46 -7.80 14.81 -21.19
CA PHE A 46 -7.32 14.75 -19.80
C PHE A 46 -6.16 13.75 -19.65
N ALA A 47 -6.24 12.59 -20.29
CA ALA A 47 -5.14 11.61 -20.28
C ALA A 47 -3.87 12.15 -20.93
N VAL A 48 -3.99 12.80 -22.10
CA VAL A 48 -2.86 13.41 -22.82
C VAL A 48 -2.23 14.55 -22.01
N ARG A 49 -3.05 15.45 -21.45
CA ARG A 49 -2.58 16.58 -20.63
C ARG A 49 -1.87 16.07 -19.37
N SER A 50 -2.42 15.06 -18.69
CA SER A 50 -1.81 14.41 -17.54
C SER A 50 -0.43 13.84 -17.88
N ARG A 51 -0.31 13.19 -19.05
CA ARG A 51 0.97 12.63 -19.51
C ARG A 51 1.98 13.72 -19.84
N ARG A 52 1.57 14.81 -20.50
CA ARG A 52 2.42 15.98 -20.78
C ARG A 52 2.91 16.67 -19.51
N ALA A 53 2.10 16.65 -18.44
CA ALA A 53 2.48 17.12 -17.12
C ALA A 53 3.40 16.15 -16.35
N GLY A 54 3.92 15.08 -17.00
CA GLY A 54 4.88 14.16 -16.41
C GLY A 54 4.28 12.95 -15.68
N LEU A 55 2.96 12.74 -15.77
CA LEU A 55 2.34 11.59 -15.08
C LEU A 55 2.79 10.27 -15.71
N GLY A 56 3.39 9.39 -14.92
CA GLY A 56 3.84 8.07 -15.37
C GLY A 56 2.68 7.12 -15.73
N PRO A 57 2.96 6.04 -16.50
CA PRO A 57 1.94 5.11 -17.00
C PRO A 57 1.06 4.50 -15.92
N ALA A 58 1.66 4.08 -14.79
CA ALA A 58 0.91 3.48 -13.68
C ALA A 58 -0.04 4.47 -13.01
N SER A 59 0.42 5.71 -12.79
CA SER A 59 -0.40 6.78 -12.19
C SER A 59 -1.52 7.21 -13.15
N LEU A 60 -1.26 7.24 -14.46
CA LEU A 60 -2.28 7.52 -15.46
C LEU A 60 -3.34 6.41 -15.53
N ALA A 61 -2.93 5.13 -15.42
CA ALA A 61 -3.86 4.01 -15.32
C ALA A 61 -4.75 4.12 -14.08
N LEU A 62 -4.19 4.51 -12.92
CA LEU A 62 -4.93 4.76 -11.70
C LEU A 62 -5.93 5.93 -11.88
N ARG A 63 -5.51 7.04 -12.51
CA ARG A 63 -6.37 8.20 -12.81
C ARG A 63 -7.56 7.81 -13.68
N LEU A 64 -7.34 7.06 -14.74
CA LEU A 64 -8.40 6.55 -15.60
C LEU A 64 -9.32 5.56 -14.86
N SER A 65 -8.79 4.76 -13.93
CA SER A 65 -9.60 3.85 -13.11
C SER A 65 -10.51 4.62 -12.15
N ALA A 66 -10.00 5.67 -11.49
CA ALA A 66 -10.80 6.54 -10.63
C ALA A 66 -11.91 7.24 -11.44
N LEU A 67 -11.58 7.75 -12.63
CA LEU A 67 -12.53 8.42 -13.50
C LEU A 67 -13.63 7.47 -14.00
N ARG A 68 -13.28 6.23 -14.37
CA ARG A 68 -14.27 5.21 -14.74
C ARG A 68 -15.22 4.90 -13.58
N SER A 69 -14.68 4.72 -12.37
CA SER A 69 -15.51 4.49 -11.18
C SER A 69 -16.46 5.65 -10.90
N PHE A 70 -16.00 6.87 -11.10
CA PHE A 70 -16.83 8.07 -10.94
C PHE A 70 -17.96 8.13 -11.99
N PHE A 71 -17.63 7.93 -13.27
CA PHE A 71 -18.67 7.90 -14.31
C PHE A 71 -19.62 6.71 -14.19
N ASP A 72 -19.16 5.54 -13.75
CA ASP A 72 -20.06 4.41 -13.47
C ASP A 72 -21.06 4.76 -12.35
N TRP A 73 -20.63 5.54 -11.36
CA TRP A 73 -21.52 6.05 -10.32
C TRP A 73 -22.54 7.05 -10.90
N LEU A 74 -22.13 8.01 -11.73
CA LEU A 74 -23.04 8.96 -12.39
C LEU A 74 -24.07 8.25 -13.29
N VAL A 75 -23.67 7.21 -13.99
CA VAL A 75 -24.59 6.36 -14.75
C VAL A 75 -25.59 5.67 -13.82
N GLY A 76 -25.13 5.15 -12.68
CA GLY A 76 -26.00 4.54 -11.66
C GLY A 76 -26.97 5.53 -11.01
N GLN A 77 -26.65 6.84 -10.98
CA GLN A 77 -27.55 7.90 -10.52
C GLN A 77 -28.51 8.40 -11.62
N GLY A 78 -28.37 7.91 -12.84
CA GLY A 78 -29.18 8.38 -13.98
C GLY A 78 -28.74 9.72 -14.59
N GLU A 79 -27.61 10.27 -14.13
CA GLU A 79 -27.04 11.55 -14.62
C GLU A 79 -26.40 11.41 -16.01
N LEU A 80 -26.02 10.18 -16.39
CA LEU A 80 -25.41 9.84 -17.67
C LEU A 80 -26.02 8.55 -18.23
N SER A 81 -26.20 8.49 -19.55
CA SER A 81 -26.66 7.27 -20.23
C SER A 81 -25.54 6.22 -20.40
N ALA A 82 -24.29 6.66 -20.48
CA ALA A 82 -23.14 5.79 -20.65
C ALA A 82 -21.86 6.40 -20.06
N ASN A 83 -20.93 5.56 -19.67
CA ASN A 83 -19.64 5.98 -19.12
C ASN A 83 -18.64 6.33 -20.26
N PRO A 84 -18.26 7.62 -20.44
CA PRO A 84 -17.39 8.06 -21.54
C PRO A 84 -15.95 7.57 -21.40
N ALA A 85 -15.53 7.10 -20.23
CA ALA A 85 -14.17 6.61 -19.97
C ALA A 85 -14.00 5.10 -20.25
N LYS A 86 -15.07 4.35 -20.50
CA LYS A 86 -14.98 2.87 -20.70
C LYS A 86 -14.11 2.46 -21.87
N GLY A 87 -14.17 3.16 -23.00
CA GLY A 87 -13.41 2.87 -24.22
C GLY A 87 -11.99 3.41 -24.24
N ILE A 88 -11.54 4.11 -23.20
CA ILE A 88 -10.20 4.71 -23.18
C ILE A 88 -9.19 3.70 -22.62
N ALA A 89 -8.24 3.26 -23.47
CA ALA A 89 -7.20 2.34 -23.03
C ALA A 89 -6.22 3.01 -22.06
N ALA A 90 -5.90 2.33 -20.97
CA ALA A 90 -4.79 2.72 -20.12
C ALA A 90 -3.45 2.41 -20.81
N PRO A 91 -2.40 3.23 -20.62
CA PRO A 91 -1.09 2.92 -21.17
C PRO A 91 -0.58 1.59 -20.65
N LYS A 92 0.12 0.85 -21.53
CA LYS A 92 0.80 -0.38 -21.12
C LYS A 92 1.89 -0.03 -20.10
N ILE A 93 1.85 -0.67 -18.95
CA ILE A 93 2.88 -0.56 -17.91
C ILE A 93 3.93 -1.63 -18.22
N PRO A 94 5.20 -1.26 -18.48
CA PRO A 94 6.26 -2.25 -18.61
C PRO A 94 6.30 -3.10 -17.32
N ARG A 95 6.16 -4.41 -17.46
CA ARG A 95 6.38 -5.33 -16.34
C ARG A 95 7.89 -5.52 -16.19
N HIS A 96 8.48 -4.80 -15.24
CA HIS A 96 9.82 -5.17 -14.78
C HIS A 96 9.69 -6.46 -13.97
N LEU A 97 10.44 -7.48 -14.38
CA LEU A 97 10.59 -8.66 -13.54
C LEU A 97 11.25 -8.21 -12.22
N PRO A 98 10.77 -8.69 -11.07
CA PRO A 98 11.46 -8.45 -9.82
C PRO A 98 12.92 -8.90 -9.95
N LYS A 99 13.86 -8.08 -9.50
CA LYS A 99 15.23 -8.54 -9.33
C LYS A 99 15.22 -9.52 -8.16
N ASN A 100 15.52 -10.76 -8.42
CA ASN A 100 15.76 -11.73 -7.36
C ASN A 100 17.01 -11.27 -6.60
N ILE A 101 16.91 -11.21 -5.30
CA ILE A 101 18.08 -11.04 -4.43
C ILE A 101 18.69 -12.43 -4.28
N ASP A 102 20.00 -12.54 -4.52
CA ASP A 102 20.76 -13.78 -4.35
C ASP A 102 20.81 -14.16 -2.85
N VAL A 103 20.93 -15.45 -2.58
CA VAL A 103 21.05 -15.98 -1.19
C VAL A 103 22.24 -15.35 -0.46
N ASP A 104 23.36 -15.13 -1.15
CA ASP A 104 24.53 -14.48 -0.57
C ASP A 104 24.29 -13.01 -0.24
N ASP A 105 23.50 -12.29 -1.07
CA ASP A 105 23.09 -10.93 -0.79
C ASP A 105 22.12 -10.86 0.40
N VAL A 106 21.21 -11.83 0.53
CA VAL A 106 20.35 -11.97 1.71
C VAL A 106 21.19 -12.20 2.95
N ASN A 107 22.16 -13.12 2.92
CA ASN A 107 23.03 -13.40 4.06
C ASN A 107 23.83 -12.17 4.48
N ARG A 108 24.31 -11.37 3.53
CA ARG A 108 25.01 -10.10 3.82
C ARG A 108 24.10 -9.05 4.46
N LEU A 109 22.83 -8.95 4.01
CA LEU A 109 21.84 -8.09 4.65
C LEU A 109 21.50 -8.51 6.07
N LEU A 110 21.67 -9.78 6.35
CA LEU A 110 21.38 -10.39 7.63
C LEU A 110 22.59 -10.42 8.59
N ASP A 111 23.79 -10.02 8.14
CA ASP A 111 24.98 -9.85 8.98
C ASP A 111 24.93 -8.46 9.63
N ILE A 112 24.54 -8.43 10.90
CA ILE A 112 24.25 -7.20 11.65
C ILE A 112 25.10 -7.07 12.92
N ASP A 113 25.29 -5.84 13.39
CA ASP A 113 25.87 -5.57 14.71
C ASP A 113 24.84 -5.87 15.81
N LEU A 114 25.12 -6.91 16.60
CA LEU A 114 24.26 -7.33 17.72
C LEU A 114 24.24 -6.33 18.89
N ASN A 115 25.18 -5.37 18.92
CA ASN A 115 25.23 -4.34 19.96
C ASN A 115 24.30 -3.15 19.62
N ASP A 116 23.79 -3.05 18.39
CA ASP A 116 22.81 -2.03 17.99
C ASP A 116 21.39 -2.60 18.09
N PRO A 117 20.56 -2.16 19.06
CA PRO A 117 19.18 -2.60 19.19
C PRO A 117 18.33 -2.34 17.94
N LEU A 118 18.63 -1.29 17.15
CA LEU A 118 17.91 -1.03 15.91
C LEU A 118 18.29 -2.03 14.81
N ALA A 119 19.54 -2.47 14.76
CA ALA A 119 19.96 -3.53 13.84
C ALA A 119 19.29 -4.86 14.18
N VAL A 120 19.18 -5.21 15.47
CA VAL A 120 18.44 -6.41 15.93
C VAL A 120 16.97 -6.34 15.52
N ARG A 121 16.33 -5.17 15.68
CA ARG A 121 14.95 -4.92 15.19
C ARG A 121 14.85 -5.16 13.68
N ASP A 122 15.76 -4.56 12.92
CA ASP A 122 15.73 -4.64 11.45
C ASP A 122 15.94 -6.09 10.99
N ARG A 123 16.81 -6.84 11.67
CA ARG A 123 16.98 -8.28 11.45
C ARG A 123 15.68 -9.05 11.72
N ALA A 124 15.02 -8.80 12.85
CA ALA A 124 13.74 -9.45 13.18
C ALA A 124 12.65 -9.13 12.12
N MET A 125 12.61 -7.90 11.61
CA MET A 125 11.71 -7.52 10.52
C MET A 125 12.02 -8.29 9.22
N LEU A 126 13.28 -8.37 8.82
CA LEU A 126 13.71 -9.09 7.61
C LEU A 126 13.41 -10.58 7.71
N GLU A 127 13.69 -11.20 8.85
CA GLU A 127 13.37 -12.62 9.08
C GLU A 127 11.86 -12.87 9.06
N GLY A 128 11.05 -11.98 9.64
CA GLY A 128 9.59 -12.05 9.58
C GLY A 128 9.05 -11.92 8.15
N MET A 129 9.61 -11.00 7.35
CA MET A 129 9.22 -10.85 5.95
C MET A 129 9.64 -12.04 5.10
N TYR A 130 10.86 -12.53 5.26
CA TYR A 130 11.39 -13.66 4.47
C TYR A 130 10.76 -14.99 4.89
N GLY A 131 10.71 -15.27 6.20
CA GLY A 131 10.25 -16.56 6.74
C GLY A 131 8.74 -16.77 6.65
N ALA A 132 7.94 -15.72 6.93
CA ALA A 132 6.48 -15.80 6.91
C ALA A 132 5.83 -15.18 5.66
N GLY A 133 6.62 -14.57 4.78
CA GLY A 133 6.09 -13.86 3.61
C GLY A 133 5.20 -12.68 3.99
N LEU A 134 5.50 -12.00 5.08
CA LEU A 134 4.76 -10.81 5.53
C LEU A 134 4.90 -9.67 4.51
N ARG A 135 3.76 -9.03 4.20
CA ARG A 135 3.80 -7.77 3.45
C ARG A 135 4.27 -6.64 4.36
N LEU A 136 4.95 -5.64 3.79
CA LEU A 136 5.40 -4.48 4.54
C LEU A 136 4.28 -3.85 5.39
N SER A 137 3.08 -3.70 4.82
CA SER A 137 1.92 -3.15 5.55
C SER A 137 1.43 -4.05 6.68
N GLU A 138 1.56 -5.35 6.57
CA GLU A 138 1.21 -6.31 7.61
C GLU A 138 2.25 -6.22 8.74
N LEU A 139 3.54 -6.24 8.39
CA LEU A 139 4.66 -6.14 9.34
C LEU A 139 4.56 -4.90 10.24
N VAL A 140 4.39 -3.70 9.67
CA VAL A 140 4.35 -2.44 10.44
C VAL A 140 3.09 -2.30 11.31
N ASN A 141 2.03 -3.07 11.01
CA ASN A 141 0.80 -3.09 11.78
C ASN A 141 0.71 -4.24 12.80
N LEU A 142 1.77 -5.04 12.95
CA LEU A 142 1.81 -6.07 13.99
C LEU A 142 1.87 -5.43 15.38
N ASP A 143 1.04 -5.97 16.27
CA ASP A 143 1.14 -5.79 17.70
C ASP A 143 1.74 -7.04 18.34
N ILE A 144 2.27 -6.93 19.55
CA ILE A 144 2.82 -8.07 20.30
C ILE A 144 1.77 -9.18 20.46
N LYS A 145 0.50 -8.83 20.70
CA LYS A 145 -0.62 -9.78 20.84
C LYS A 145 -0.92 -10.61 19.59
N HIS A 146 -0.40 -10.21 18.43
CA HIS A 146 -0.56 -10.96 17.18
C HIS A 146 0.46 -12.09 17.01
N LEU A 147 1.35 -12.26 17.98
CA LEU A 147 2.37 -13.32 17.97
C LEU A 147 1.97 -14.46 18.89
N ASP A 148 2.20 -15.66 18.40
CA ASP A 148 2.29 -16.87 19.21
C ASP A 148 3.67 -17.50 18.95
N LEU A 149 4.64 -17.09 19.76
CA LEU A 149 6.03 -17.53 19.58
C LEU A 149 6.22 -18.98 19.99
N GLU A 150 5.37 -19.52 20.87
CA GLU A 150 5.42 -20.90 21.31
C GLU A 150 5.02 -21.85 20.16
N SER A 151 3.93 -21.54 19.48
CA SER A 151 3.48 -22.29 18.30
C SER A 151 4.20 -21.88 17.01
N GLY A 152 4.96 -20.77 17.01
CA GLY A 152 5.63 -20.22 15.84
C GLY A 152 4.64 -19.68 14.80
N GLU A 153 3.61 -18.96 15.24
CA GLU A 153 2.58 -18.39 14.39
C GLU A 153 2.45 -16.88 14.57
N VAL A 154 2.04 -16.19 13.51
CA VAL A 154 1.67 -14.78 13.53
C VAL A 154 0.31 -14.57 12.89
N TRP A 155 -0.50 -13.71 13.49
CA TRP A 155 -1.82 -13.35 12.98
C TRP A 155 -1.75 -12.01 12.24
N VAL A 156 -2.17 -12.00 10.99
CA VAL A 156 -2.15 -10.79 10.17
C VAL A 156 -3.51 -10.49 9.57
N MET A 157 -3.82 -9.21 9.46
CA MET A 157 -5.03 -8.74 8.81
C MET A 157 -4.76 -8.56 7.31
N GLY A 158 -5.36 -9.40 6.49
CA GLY A 158 -5.25 -9.35 5.05
C GLY A 158 -6.23 -8.38 4.38
N LYS A 159 -6.25 -8.40 3.05
CA LYS A 159 -7.18 -7.61 2.25
C LYS A 159 -8.63 -7.97 2.57
N GLY A 160 -9.47 -6.94 2.79
CA GLY A 160 -10.89 -7.12 3.14
C GLY A 160 -11.11 -7.51 4.61
N SER A 161 -10.19 -7.11 5.50
CA SER A 161 -10.26 -7.38 6.94
C SER A 161 -10.37 -8.88 7.30
N LYS A 162 -9.81 -9.74 6.44
CA LYS A 162 -9.73 -11.17 6.73
C LYS A 162 -8.45 -11.46 7.51
N GLU A 163 -8.62 -11.99 8.70
CA GLU A 163 -7.52 -12.50 9.51
C GLU A 163 -6.98 -13.81 8.92
N ARG A 164 -5.66 -13.96 8.95
CA ARG A 164 -4.99 -15.21 8.58
C ARG A 164 -3.82 -15.47 9.51
N ARG A 165 -3.59 -16.73 9.82
CA ARG A 165 -2.41 -17.20 10.53
C ARG A 165 -1.34 -17.60 9.54
N LEU A 166 -0.12 -17.23 9.84
CA LEU A 166 1.06 -17.56 9.06
C LEU A 166 2.09 -18.22 9.98
N PRO A 167 2.67 -19.36 9.57
CA PRO A 167 3.79 -19.91 10.30
C PRO A 167 5.01 -19.00 10.14
N ILE A 168 5.73 -18.76 11.22
CA ILE A 168 7.03 -18.08 11.23
C ILE A 168 8.13 -19.10 11.48
N GLY A 169 9.21 -19.02 10.70
CA GLY A 169 10.35 -19.93 10.86
C GLY A 169 11.07 -19.71 12.19
N ARG A 170 11.82 -20.73 12.65
CA ARG A 170 12.56 -20.69 13.93
C ARG A 170 13.50 -19.47 14.04
N ASN A 171 14.16 -19.09 12.95
CA ASN A 171 15.03 -17.91 12.93
C ASN A 171 14.23 -16.62 13.19
N ALA A 172 13.06 -16.48 12.59
CA ALA A 172 12.20 -15.32 12.83
C ALA A 172 11.71 -15.27 14.29
N VAL A 173 11.32 -16.41 14.88
CA VAL A 173 10.95 -16.50 16.30
C VAL A 173 12.12 -16.01 17.16
N MET A 174 13.31 -16.59 16.99
CA MET A 174 14.53 -16.24 17.75
C MET A 174 14.85 -14.73 17.66
N TRP A 175 14.80 -14.15 16.45
CA TRP A 175 15.12 -12.72 16.28
C TRP A 175 14.02 -11.79 16.82
N ILE A 176 12.76 -12.22 16.76
CA ILE A 176 11.66 -11.48 17.38
C ILE A 176 11.81 -11.51 18.90
N GLU A 177 12.17 -12.64 19.51
CA GLU A 177 12.46 -12.75 20.95
C GLU A 177 13.61 -11.81 21.35
N HIS A 178 14.74 -11.85 20.65
CA HIS A 178 15.86 -10.91 20.89
C HIS A 178 15.43 -9.46 20.79
N TRP A 179 14.58 -9.12 19.80
CA TRP A 179 14.04 -7.77 19.69
C TRP A 179 13.11 -7.41 20.86
N LEU A 180 12.25 -8.31 21.30
CA LEU A 180 11.36 -8.09 22.43
C LEU A 180 12.11 -7.80 23.74
N ASP A 181 13.25 -8.47 23.97
CA ASP A 181 14.12 -8.23 25.11
C ASP A 181 14.69 -6.79 25.09
N LEU A 182 15.03 -6.28 23.92
CA LEU A 182 15.61 -4.93 23.73
C LEU A 182 14.54 -3.84 23.57
N ARG A 183 13.31 -4.20 23.18
CA ARG A 183 12.24 -3.26 22.87
C ARG A 183 11.91 -2.31 24.02
N GLY A 184 12.02 -2.79 25.26
CA GLY A 184 11.80 -2.00 26.48
C GLY A 184 12.72 -0.77 26.62
N LEU A 185 13.90 -0.78 25.97
CA LEU A 185 14.85 0.35 25.95
C LEU A 185 14.27 1.61 25.28
N PHE A 186 13.23 1.46 24.45
CA PHE A 186 12.59 2.55 23.72
C PHE A 186 11.45 3.24 24.49
N GLY A 187 11.16 2.81 25.72
CA GLY A 187 10.29 3.51 26.66
C GLY A 187 8.88 3.75 26.13
N THR A 188 8.24 2.75 25.53
CA THR A 188 6.92 2.91 24.88
C THR A 188 5.80 2.20 25.63
N GLU A 189 4.60 2.80 25.59
CA GLU A 189 3.32 2.17 25.96
C GLU A 189 2.58 1.63 24.72
N ASP A 190 3.13 1.80 23.49
CA ASP A 190 2.53 1.30 22.24
C ASP A 190 2.65 -0.24 22.18
N ASP A 191 1.55 -0.92 21.87
CA ASP A 191 1.51 -2.37 21.70
C ASP A 191 2.18 -2.85 20.39
N ALA A 192 2.63 -1.92 19.53
CA ALA A 192 3.28 -2.24 18.27
C ALA A 192 4.48 -3.16 18.47
N LEU A 193 4.57 -4.22 17.67
CA LEU A 193 5.72 -5.11 17.71
C LEU A 193 7.01 -4.36 17.38
N PHE A 194 7.03 -3.63 16.26
CA PHE A 194 8.23 -2.92 15.80
C PHE A 194 8.11 -1.41 16.02
N LEU A 195 9.14 -0.85 16.66
CA LEU A 195 9.19 0.54 17.04
C LEU A 195 10.24 1.32 16.22
N SER A 196 9.97 2.59 15.99
CA SER A 196 10.96 3.54 15.52
C SER A 196 11.93 3.91 16.67
N LYS A 197 13.03 4.57 16.35
CA LYS A 197 13.97 5.12 17.36
C LYS A 197 13.33 6.08 18.38
N LEU A 198 12.11 6.55 18.11
CA LEU A 198 11.35 7.45 18.99
C LEU A 198 10.33 6.69 19.86
N GLY A 199 10.39 5.37 19.95
CA GLY A 199 9.47 4.55 20.73
C GLY A 199 8.03 4.50 20.21
N LYS A 200 7.79 4.90 18.97
CA LYS A 200 6.47 4.84 18.33
C LYS A 200 6.44 3.74 17.26
N ARG A 201 5.26 3.24 16.94
CA ARG A 201 5.07 2.30 15.82
C ARG A 201 5.89 2.71 14.60
N ILE A 202 6.64 1.77 14.03
CA ILE A 202 7.42 2.03 12.81
C ILE A 202 6.50 2.29 11.63
N SER A 203 6.84 3.22 10.77
CA SER A 203 6.10 3.46 9.53
C SER A 203 6.71 2.69 8.37
N ALA A 204 5.88 2.37 7.37
CA ALA A 204 6.34 1.72 6.13
C ALA A 204 7.41 2.49 5.34
N ARG A 205 7.67 3.75 5.70
CA ARG A 205 8.73 4.55 5.09
C ARG A 205 10.08 4.35 5.79
N ASN A 206 10.04 3.86 7.03
CA ASN A 206 11.23 3.71 7.89
C ASN A 206 11.72 2.25 7.96
N VAL A 207 11.06 1.35 7.25
CA VAL A 207 11.50 -0.01 6.91
C VAL A 207 12.10 0.02 5.50
#